data_862b8fb9ca55afad45d577a9275aa316
#
_entry.id   862b8fb9ca55afad45d577a9275aa316
#
_cell.length_a   1.000
_cell.length_b   1.000
_cell.length_c   1.000
_cell.angle_alpha   90.00
_cell.angle_beta   90.00
_cell.angle_gamma   90.00
#
_symmetry.space_group_name_H-M   'P 1'
#
loop_
_entity.id
_entity.type
_entity.pdbx_description
1 polymer ?
#
loop_
_entity_poly.entity_id
_entity_poly.type
_entity_poly.pdbx_seq_one_letter_code
_entity_poly.pdbx_strand_id
1 'polypeptide(L)'
;MIFIRDNSMPDINIVQLEATEEGKDKFSKKDKWQHMPQLMANELAQKSQNSYPHISFCIDKVGKLTETIYKKSCFNISKKYDDEKMILLNTATEAVVILQGEEIDCYESFGEGKLESEFELILADLGFFVIEKNDEKYILDILRNQFAYKSDKCVNITIYPTQACNARCFYCFEQNEQRYWMTEQTADAIVEYITRTLSVDNELIFRWFGGEPLLGEKIIDKIIAGVDTYFKGKLTYHSIVITNNSLITDEMLEKFKTTWHVRKVQTTIDGYRDEHDKRKAYVDSSIDRYQQTLDNIRKILDADIFAICRFNFDKYNMYQFEAVLDDLTEFRDNPKFFIHATTLRNKVHSEEEARKRYIYPKDYPEFYTYVLGQLFEKGFYKDVINILPLRARNVCLACTIGGLIINSEGKFFRCLQHYLDEENCVGDCKIGLLHNEAYQKWFSMMNQMPDECNKCKYLPCCQGGCKHYRMENKPDASPCLREKFYMDVILDLVHKYVK
;
A
#
# COMPACT_ATOMS: atom_id res chain seq x y z
N MET A 1 14.93 14.18 -20.17
CA MET A 1 14.64 14.03 -18.71
C MET A 1 13.29 13.35 -18.56
N ILE A 2 13.21 12.27 -17.80
CA ILE A 2 11.97 11.52 -17.57
C ILE A 2 11.60 11.69 -16.11
N PHE A 3 10.36 12.12 -15.84
CA PHE A 3 9.87 12.34 -14.48
C PHE A 3 8.79 11.33 -14.13
N ILE A 4 8.88 10.73 -12.96
CA ILE A 4 7.85 9.87 -12.40
C ILE A 4 7.30 10.53 -11.15
N ARG A 5 6.01 10.88 -11.14
CA ARG A 5 5.35 11.53 -10.00
C ARG A 5 4.00 10.87 -9.74
N ASP A 6 3.70 10.57 -8.49
CA ASP A 6 2.38 10.09 -8.07
C ASP A 6 1.60 11.17 -7.32
N ASN A 7 0.34 11.38 -7.65
CA ASN A 7 -0.52 12.35 -7.00
C ASN A 7 -1.82 11.78 -6.41
N SER A 8 -2.15 10.50 -6.61
CA SER A 8 -3.34 9.88 -6.01
C SER A 8 -3.27 8.37 -6.09
N MET A 9 -3.78 7.63 -5.11
CA MET A 9 -3.96 6.18 -5.33
C MET A 9 -5.09 5.97 -6.35
N PRO A 10 -4.86 5.25 -7.43
CA PRO A 10 -3.69 4.49 -7.88
C PRO A 10 -2.88 5.10 -9.04
N ASP A 11 -2.87 6.41 -9.24
CA ASP A 11 -2.34 7.05 -10.45
C ASP A 11 -0.89 7.52 -10.25
N ILE A 12 0.06 6.98 -11.01
CA ILE A 12 1.46 7.39 -11.03
C ILE A 12 1.68 8.29 -12.24
N ASN A 13 2.23 9.48 -12.00
CA ASN A 13 2.56 10.44 -13.04
C ASN A 13 3.97 10.24 -13.55
N ILE A 14 4.09 9.92 -14.82
CA ILE A 14 5.35 10.04 -15.55
C ILE A 14 5.25 11.30 -16.38
N VAL A 15 6.02 12.34 -16.03
CA VAL A 15 6.12 13.58 -16.79
C VAL A 15 7.40 13.53 -17.60
N GLN A 16 7.28 13.54 -18.92
CA GLN A 16 8.40 13.70 -19.81
C GLN A 16 8.55 15.20 -20.11
N LEU A 17 9.65 15.82 -19.69
CA LEU A 17 10.04 17.12 -20.20
C LEU A 17 10.73 16.89 -21.55
N GLU A 18 10.10 17.34 -22.62
CA GLU A 18 10.68 17.31 -23.94
C GLU A 18 11.88 18.28 -23.99
N ALA A 19 13.07 17.73 -24.09
CA ALA A 19 14.21 18.48 -24.57
C ALA A 19 14.03 18.65 -26.07
N THR A 20 13.80 19.86 -26.54
CA THR A 20 13.84 20.36 -27.93
C THR A 20 13.02 19.64 -29.00
N GLU A 21 12.53 20.38 -30.00
CA GLU A 21 11.73 19.87 -31.14
C GLU A 21 12.40 18.76 -31.96
N GLU A 22 13.70 18.62 -31.93
CA GLU A 22 14.45 17.55 -32.62
C GLU A 22 14.27 16.15 -32.01
N GLY A 23 13.77 16.01 -30.76
CA GLY A 23 13.53 14.72 -30.13
C GLY A 23 12.23 14.02 -30.58
N LYS A 24 11.29 14.74 -31.19
CA LYS A 24 9.95 14.23 -31.51
C LYS A 24 9.90 13.12 -32.57
N ASP A 25 10.87 13.06 -33.46
CA ASP A 25 10.85 12.15 -34.62
C ASP A 25 11.51 10.77 -34.40
N LYS A 26 12.15 10.53 -33.27
CA LYS A 26 12.88 9.27 -33.01
C LYS A 26 12.11 8.17 -32.31
N PHE A 27 10.87 8.40 -31.92
CA PHE A 27 10.09 7.40 -31.19
C PHE A 27 9.22 6.54 -32.10
N SER A 28 9.62 5.30 -32.32
CA SER A 28 8.85 4.35 -33.13
C SER A 28 7.63 3.84 -32.36
N LYS A 29 6.48 3.74 -33.06
CA LYS A 29 5.17 3.28 -32.56
C LYS A 29 5.16 1.83 -31.98
N LYS A 30 6.30 1.16 -31.85
CA LYS A 30 6.41 -0.26 -31.44
C LYS A 30 6.66 -0.46 -29.95
N ASP A 31 7.01 0.58 -29.19
CA ASP A 31 7.32 0.46 -27.77
C ASP A 31 6.14 0.94 -26.92
N LYS A 32 5.36 0.01 -26.38
CA LYS A 32 4.23 0.31 -25.50
C LYS A 32 4.60 1.16 -24.28
N TRP A 33 5.86 1.11 -23.86
CA TRP A 33 6.41 1.93 -22.79
C TRP A 33 6.46 3.42 -23.08
N GLN A 34 6.67 3.79 -24.33
CA GLN A 34 6.78 5.19 -24.73
C GLN A 34 5.44 5.94 -24.69
N HIS A 35 4.30 5.20 -24.73
CA HIS A 35 2.95 5.80 -24.70
C HIS A 35 2.32 5.82 -23.31
N MET A 36 2.73 4.93 -22.41
CA MET A 36 2.20 4.87 -21.06
C MET A 36 2.50 6.13 -20.23
N PRO A 37 3.71 6.71 -20.26
CA PRO A 37 4.02 7.96 -19.58
C PRO A 37 3.12 9.11 -20.00
N GLN A 38 2.83 9.23 -21.28
CA GLN A 38 2.11 10.38 -21.84
C GLN A 38 0.60 10.32 -21.59
N LEU A 39 -0.01 9.12 -21.65
CA LEU A 39 -1.40 8.89 -21.27
C LEU A 39 -1.62 9.14 -19.77
N MET A 40 -0.71 8.65 -18.92
CA MET A 40 -0.76 8.89 -17.49
C MET A 40 -0.50 10.36 -17.14
N ALA A 41 0.45 11.05 -17.78
CA ALA A 41 0.74 12.45 -17.55
C ALA A 41 -0.45 13.35 -17.88
N ASN A 42 -1.19 13.08 -18.96
CA ASN A 42 -2.33 13.89 -19.39
C ASN A 42 -3.55 13.76 -18.47
N GLU A 43 -3.86 12.55 -17.99
CA GLU A 43 -4.96 12.35 -17.04
C GLU A 43 -4.68 12.97 -15.67
N LEU A 44 -3.43 13.07 -15.30
CA LEU A 44 -3.01 13.46 -13.95
C LEU A 44 -2.70 14.96 -13.85
N ALA A 45 -2.30 15.60 -14.95
CA ALA A 45 -2.24 17.06 -15.01
C ALA A 45 -3.62 17.70 -14.80
N GLN A 46 -4.71 17.03 -15.21
CA GLN A 46 -6.08 17.47 -14.95
C GLN A 46 -6.55 17.22 -13.51
N LYS A 47 -6.08 16.13 -12.85
CA LYS A 47 -6.46 15.79 -11.47
C LYS A 47 -5.63 16.51 -10.40
N SER A 48 -4.37 16.87 -10.70
CA SER A 48 -3.46 17.50 -9.73
C SER A 48 -3.85 18.94 -9.36
N GLN A 49 -4.62 19.62 -10.18
CA GLN A 49 -5.08 20.99 -9.89
C GLN A 49 -6.11 21.07 -8.77
N ASN A 50 -6.78 19.96 -8.42
CA ASN A 50 -7.92 19.99 -7.50
C ASN A 50 -7.75 19.25 -6.17
N SER A 51 -6.64 18.53 -5.91
CA SER A 51 -6.66 17.56 -4.81
C SER A 51 -5.88 17.89 -3.53
N TYR A 52 -4.88 18.80 -3.53
CA TYR A 52 -4.17 19.12 -2.28
C TYR A 52 -3.54 20.53 -2.28
N PRO A 53 -4.25 21.56 -1.82
CA PRO A 53 -3.68 22.91 -1.69
C PRO A 53 -2.54 23.02 -0.67
N HIS A 54 -2.31 21.99 0.16
CA HIS A 54 -1.29 22.01 1.20
C HIS A 54 0.07 21.41 0.79
N ILE A 55 0.18 20.73 -0.34
CA ILE A 55 1.48 20.28 -0.87
C ILE A 55 2.23 21.45 -1.53
N SER A 56 1.51 22.41 -2.09
CA SER A 56 2.08 23.67 -2.57
C SER A 56 2.75 24.50 -1.45
N PHE A 57 2.48 24.17 -0.18
CA PHE A 57 3.15 24.80 0.95
C PHE A 57 4.62 24.33 1.12
N CYS A 58 4.95 23.17 0.62
CA CYS A 58 6.32 22.65 0.65
C CYS A 58 7.10 22.94 -0.63
N ILE A 59 6.40 23.32 -1.69
CA ILE A 59 6.96 23.68 -2.99
C ILE A 59 6.37 25.06 -3.34
N ASP A 60 6.90 26.11 -2.70
CA ASP A 60 6.63 27.46 -3.18
C ASP A 60 7.01 27.52 -4.65
N LYS A 61 6.10 28.04 -5.49
CA LYS A 61 6.38 28.22 -6.90
C LYS A 61 7.63 29.06 -7.03
N VAL A 62 8.69 28.43 -7.47
CA VAL A 62 10.06 28.96 -7.55
C VAL A 62 10.17 30.27 -8.38
N GLY A 63 9.12 30.67 -9.04
CA GLY A 63 9.13 31.69 -10.09
C GLY A 63 9.55 33.14 -9.75
N LYS A 64 10.00 33.47 -8.51
CA LYS A 64 10.36 34.88 -8.21
C LYS A 64 11.35 35.15 -7.08
N LEU A 65 12.06 34.14 -6.53
CA LEU A 65 12.94 34.36 -5.38
C LEU A 65 14.43 34.41 -5.77
N THR A 66 14.87 35.48 -6.45
CA THR A 66 16.27 35.69 -6.85
C THR A 66 17.25 35.84 -5.69
N GLU A 67 16.78 35.98 -4.46
CA GLU A 67 17.61 36.14 -3.24
C GLU A 67 17.59 34.92 -2.33
N THR A 68 16.82 33.88 -2.68
CA THR A 68 16.64 32.71 -1.83
C THR A 68 17.81 31.72 -1.97
N ILE A 69 18.30 31.24 -0.83
CA ILE A 69 19.33 30.19 -0.78
C ILE A 69 18.66 28.82 -0.73
N TYR A 70 19.14 27.90 -1.55
CA TYR A 70 18.68 26.54 -1.67
C TYR A 70 19.78 25.56 -1.23
N LYS A 71 19.38 24.37 -0.84
CA LYS A 71 20.23 23.20 -0.57
C LYS A 71 19.62 21.96 -1.17
N LYS A 72 20.39 20.88 -1.29
CA LYS A 72 19.85 19.57 -1.66
C LYS A 72 18.87 19.07 -0.59
N SER A 73 17.73 18.50 -1.04
CA SER A 73 16.80 17.84 -0.13
C SER A 73 17.46 16.66 0.59
N CYS A 74 17.19 16.52 1.88
CA CYS A 74 17.69 15.38 2.67
C CYS A 74 17.01 14.06 2.30
N PHE A 75 15.94 14.10 1.49
CA PHE A 75 15.18 12.94 1.03
C PHE A 75 15.59 12.47 -0.37
N ASN A 76 16.65 13.02 -0.96
CA ASN A 76 17.18 12.57 -2.23
C ASN A 76 17.92 11.24 -2.11
N ILE A 77 17.64 10.32 -3.03
CA ILE A 77 18.35 9.08 -3.27
C ILE A 77 18.91 9.14 -4.69
N SER A 78 20.19 8.89 -4.87
CA SER A 78 20.83 8.90 -6.18
C SER A 78 21.64 7.63 -6.41
N LYS A 79 21.70 7.18 -7.67
CA LYS A 79 22.58 6.12 -8.12
C LYS A 79 23.19 6.51 -9.46
N LYS A 80 24.51 6.61 -9.51
CA LYS A 80 25.30 6.86 -10.72
C LYS A 80 25.65 5.54 -11.37
N TYR A 81 25.44 5.40 -12.67
CA TYR A 81 25.71 4.18 -13.42
C TYR A 81 27.05 4.27 -14.20
N ASP A 82 27.31 5.47 -14.71
CA ASP A 82 28.54 5.85 -15.38
C ASP A 82 28.66 7.38 -15.30
N ASP A 83 29.63 7.96 -15.97
CA ASP A 83 29.80 9.42 -16.00
C ASP A 83 28.72 10.11 -16.85
N GLU A 84 27.93 9.34 -17.59
CA GLU A 84 26.93 9.84 -18.50
C GLU A 84 25.50 9.73 -17.98
N LYS A 85 25.25 8.91 -16.92
CA LYS A 85 23.89 8.65 -16.43
C LYS A 85 23.79 8.51 -14.92
N MET A 86 22.89 9.29 -14.31
CA MET A 86 22.50 9.19 -12.90
C MET A 86 21.00 9.17 -12.77
N ILE A 87 20.46 8.29 -11.90
CA ILE A 87 19.05 8.32 -11.50
C ILE A 87 18.98 8.99 -10.15
N LEU A 88 18.07 9.97 -10.04
CA LEU A 88 17.80 10.73 -8.84
C LEU A 88 16.32 10.58 -8.48
N LEU A 89 16.03 10.18 -7.25
CA LEU A 89 14.69 9.99 -6.69
C LEU A 89 14.54 10.83 -5.41
N ASN A 90 13.44 11.56 -5.26
CA ASN A 90 13.09 12.22 -4.03
C ASN A 90 11.89 11.52 -3.38
N THR A 91 12.07 11.00 -2.17
CA THR A 91 11.05 10.21 -1.48
C THR A 91 9.91 11.06 -0.89
N ALA A 92 10.08 12.36 -0.76
CA ALA A 92 9.06 13.28 -0.25
C ALA A 92 8.12 13.78 -1.37
N THR A 93 8.66 14.00 -2.58
CA THR A 93 7.90 14.49 -3.73
C THR A 93 7.55 13.39 -4.72
N GLU A 94 8.15 12.19 -4.57
CA GLU A 94 7.99 11.04 -5.47
C GLU A 94 8.56 11.31 -6.87
N ALA A 95 9.31 12.40 -7.04
CA ALA A 95 9.94 12.73 -8.30
C ALA A 95 11.10 11.78 -8.58
N VAL A 96 11.18 11.28 -9.82
CA VAL A 96 12.32 10.52 -10.34
C VAL A 96 12.79 11.20 -11.62
N VAL A 97 14.09 11.47 -11.69
CA VAL A 97 14.72 12.06 -12.89
C VAL A 97 15.95 11.26 -13.27
N ILE A 98 16.24 11.26 -14.57
CA ILE A 98 17.49 10.71 -15.11
C ILE A 98 18.32 11.90 -15.56
N LEU A 99 19.47 12.11 -14.93
CA LEU A 99 20.43 13.14 -15.27
C LEU A 99 21.48 12.58 -16.21
N GLN A 100 21.97 13.39 -17.15
CA GLN A 100 22.96 13.00 -18.15
C GLN A 100 24.03 14.09 -18.34
N GLY A 101 25.28 13.66 -18.54
CA GLY A 101 26.40 14.54 -18.85
C GLY A 101 26.55 15.68 -17.83
N GLU A 102 26.57 16.92 -18.31
CA GLU A 102 26.74 18.13 -17.49
C GLU A 102 25.66 18.32 -16.41
N GLU A 103 24.47 17.72 -16.57
CA GLU A 103 23.41 17.78 -15.56
C GLU A 103 23.84 17.06 -14.26
N ILE A 104 24.64 15.98 -14.40
CA ILE A 104 25.18 15.23 -13.25
C ILE A 104 26.15 16.13 -12.49
N ASP A 105 27.09 16.75 -13.19
CA ASP A 105 28.10 17.62 -12.58
C ASP A 105 27.45 18.83 -11.91
N CYS A 106 26.44 19.41 -12.54
CA CYS A 106 25.65 20.51 -11.96
C CYS A 106 24.97 20.08 -10.66
N TYR A 107 24.30 18.90 -10.66
CA TYR A 107 23.68 18.38 -9.44
C TYR A 107 24.71 18.01 -8.37
N GLU A 108 25.82 17.33 -8.72
CA GLU A 108 26.82 16.90 -7.75
C GLU A 108 27.56 18.07 -7.12
N SER A 109 27.94 19.08 -7.91
CA SER A 109 28.63 20.29 -7.44
C SER A 109 27.75 21.26 -6.65
N PHE A 110 26.42 21.22 -6.83
CA PHE A 110 25.52 22.10 -6.09
C PHE A 110 25.62 21.79 -4.59
N GLY A 111 26.07 22.74 -3.83
CA GLY A 111 26.11 22.69 -2.36
C GLY A 111 24.93 23.41 -1.75
N GLU A 112 25.14 24.69 -1.48
CA GLU A 112 24.16 25.62 -0.95
C GLU A 112 24.35 26.95 -1.67
N GLY A 113 23.27 27.53 -2.22
CA GLY A 113 23.38 28.76 -3.01
C GLY A 113 22.06 29.16 -3.67
N LYS A 114 22.17 30.23 -4.50
CA LYS A 114 21.06 30.66 -5.38
C LYS A 114 20.98 29.71 -6.57
N LEU A 115 19.77 29.60 -7.13
CA LEU A 115 19.56 28.87 -8.39
C LEU A 115 19.90 29.78 -9.56
N GLU A 116 20.85 29.36 -10.39
CA GLU A 116 21.41 30.20 -11.47
C GLU A 116 21.02 29.69 -12.87
N SER A 117 20.49 28.46 -12.97
CA SER A 117 20.12 27.86 -14.24
C SER A 117 18.67 27.38 -14.27
N GLU A 118 18.09 27.25 -15.46
CA GLU A 118 16.76 26.66 -15.66
C GLU A 118 16.70 25.22 -15.15
N PHE A 119 17.78 24.47 -15.33
CA PHE A 119 17.90 23.11 -14.81
C PHE A 119 17.78 23.06 -13.28
N GLU A 120 18.47 23.95 -12.57
CA GLU A 120 18.37 24.04 -11.11
C GLU A 120 16.96 24.43 -10.65
N LEU A 121 16.29 25.34 -11.38
CA LEU A 121 14.90 25.72 -11.13
C LEU A 121 13.96 24.51 -11.28
N ILE A 122 14.16 23.67 -12.29
CA ILE A 122 13.39 22.45 -12.50
C ILE A 122 13.62 21.45 -11.35
N LEU A 123 14.87 21.28 -10.91
CA LEU A 123 15.17 20.38 -9.78
C LEU A 123 14.55 20.91 -8.47
N ALA A 124 14.47 22.20 -8.28
CA ALA A 124 13.80 22.80 -7.14
C ALA A 124 12.27 22.63 -7.21
N ASP A 125 11.67 22.80 -8.38
CA ASP A 125 10.22 22.58 -8.62
C ASP A 125 9.82 21.12 -8.35
N LEU A 126 10.73 20.20 -8.61
CA LEU A 126 10.58 18.77 -8.34
C LEU A 126 10.93 18.37 -6.88
N GLY A 127 11.44 19.31 -6.09
CA GLY A 127 11.79 19.10 -4.69
C GLY A 127 13.16 18.47 -4.44
N PHE A 128 14.02 18.39 -5.46
CA PHE A 128 15.41 17.93 -5.27
C PHE A 128 16.29 19.01 -4.61
N PHE A 129 15.98 20.27 -4.88
CA PHE A 129 16.51 21.40 -4.13
C PHE A 129 15.39 22.04 -3.32
N VAL A 130 15.70 22.41 -2.09
CA VAL A 130 14.74 23.01 -1.16
C VAL A 130 15.33 24.27 -0.55
N ILE A 131 14.48 25.20 -0.11
CA ILE A 131 14.93 26.41 0.55
C ILE A 131 15.76 26.01 1.79
N GLU A 132 16.96 26.59 1.93
CA GLU A 132 17.94 26.22 2.97
C GLU A 132 17.34 26.28 4.38
N LYS A 133 16.52 27.31 4.67
CA LYS A 133 15.88 27.52 5.97
C LYS A 133 14.72 26.57 6.26
N ASN A 134 14.25 25.80 5.27
CA ASN A 134 13.15 24.86 5.47
C ASN A 134 13.64 23.63 6.24
N ASP A 135 12.97 23.32 7.34
CA ASP A 135 13.09 22.03 8.03
C ASP A 135 12.13 21.03 7.40
N GLU A 136 12.63 20.26 6.42
CA GLU A 136 11.84 19.25 5.70
C GLU A 136 11.23 18.19 6.63
N LYS A 137 11.91 17.87 7.74
CA LYS A 137 11.42 16.88 8.71
C LYS A 137 10.27 17.43 9.52
N TYR A 138 10.36 18.68 9.94
CA TYR A 138 9.27 19.35 10.64
C TYR A 138 8.01 19.44 9.79
N ILE A 139 8.15 19.75 8.50
CA ILE A 139 7.04 19.75 7.54
C ILE A 139 6.44 18.35 7.43
N LEU A 140 7.28 17.31 7.34
CA LEU A 140 6.81 15.92 7.29
C LEU A 140 6.08 15.51 8.57
N ASP A 141 6.53 15.97 9.74
CA ASP A 141 5.87 15.73 11.02
C ASP A 141 4.49 16.39 11.09
N ILE A 142 4.35 17.62 10.58
CA ILE A 142 3.05 18.28 10.45
C ILE A 142 2.11 17.45 9.56
N LEU A 143 2.57 17.03 8.39
CA LEU A 143 1.76 16.24 7.47
C LEU A 143 1.34 14.89 8.09
N ARG A 144 2.27 14.21 8.76
CA ARG A 144 1.98 12.95 9.46
C ARG A 144 0.91 13.13 10.53
N ASN A 145 1.01 14.19 11.34
CA ASN A 145 0.03 14.50 12.36
C ASN A 145 -1.32 14.85 11.73
N GLN A 146 -1.34 15.59 10.63
CA GLN A 146 -2.58 15.85 9.89
C GLN A 146 -3.25 14.55 9.43
N PHE A 147 -2.51 13.60 8.86
CA PHE A 147 -3.08 12.30 8.44
C PHE A 147 -3.60 11.47 9.61
N ALA A 148 -2.92 11.51 10.76
CA ALA A 148 -3.35 10.79 11.94
C ALA A 148 -4.65 11.35 12.55
N TYR A 149 -4.79 12.67 12.60
CA TYR A 149 -5.89 13.35 13.32
C TYR A 149 -7.02 13.85 12.42
N LYS A 150 -6.80 14.03 11.11
CA LYS A 150 -7.87 14.39 10.16
C LYS A 150 -8.71 13.20 9.69
N SER A 151 -8.44 12.00 10.15
CA SER A 151 -9.24 10.81 9.83
C SER A 151 -10.58 10.75 10.57
N ASP A 152 -11.01 11.85 11.18
CA ASP A 152 -12.34 11.99 11.77
C ASP A 152 -13.48 11.90 10.73
N LYS A 153 -13.21 12.33 9.48
CA LYS A 153 -14.19 12.21 8.38
C LYS A 153 -14.23 10.85 7.74
N CYS A 154 -13.07 10.17 7.60
CA CYS A 154 -12.97 8.84 6.99
C CYS A 154 -12.66 7.80 8.06
N VAL A 155 -13.68 7.02 8.43
CA VAL A 155 -13.58 5.99 9.45
C VAL A 155 -13.39 4.62 8.80
N ASN A 156 -12.37 3.90 9.25
CA ASN A 156 -11.97 2.60 8.70
C ASN A 156 -12.19 1.54 9.79
N ILE A 157 -13.20 0.71 9.66
CA ILE A 157 -13.50 -0.35 10.62
C ILE A 157 -13.22 -1.71 9.97
N THR A 158 -12.24 -2.44 10.50
CA THR A 158 -12.03 -3.84 10.16
C THR A 158 -12.88 -4.70 11.10
N ILE A 159 -13.77 -5.50 10.55
CA ILE A 159 -14.69 -6.36 11.32
C ILE A 159 -14.40 -7.83 10.97
N TYR A 160 -14.37 -8.65 12.01
CA TYR A 160 -14.26 -10.11 11.92
C TYR A 160 -15.64 -10.75 12.12
N PRO A 161 -16.42 -11.02 11.05
CA PRO A 161 -17.70 -11.72 11.19
C PRO A 161 -17.53 -13.11 11.78
N THR A 162 -16.36 -13.70 11.54
CA THR A 162 -15.93 -14.97 12.13
C THR A 162 -14.41 -15.12 12.09
N GLN A 163 -13.88 -15.89 13.03
CA GLN A 163 -12.49 -16.37 13.02
C GLN A 163 -12.39 -17.78 12.42
N ALA A 164 -13.52 -18.44 12.11
CA ALA A 164 -13.52 -19.69 11.38
C ALA A 164 -13.06 -19.50 9.94
N CYS A 165 -12.37 -20.49 9.41
CA CYS A 165 -11.91 -20.52 8.03
C CYS A 165 -12.12 -21.91 7.43
N ASN A 166 -12.41 -22.00 6.15
CA ASN A 166 -12.50 -23.23 5.39
C ASN A 166 -11.16 -23.66 4.75
N ALA A 167 -10.08 -22.96 5.07
CA ALA A 167 -8.69 -23.32 4.72
C ALA A 167 -7.83 -23.49 5.98
N ARG A 168 -6.63 -24.11 5.82
CA ARG A 168 -5.67 -24.40 6.89
C ARG A 168 -4.27 -24.01 6.45
N CYS A 169 -4.11 -22.79 5.96
CA CYS A 169 -2.82 -22.28 5.47
C CYS A 169 -1.75 -22.44 6.56
N PHE A 170 -0.64 -23.09 6.24
CA PHE A 170 0.43 -23.40 7.22
C PHE A 170 1.08 -22.14 7.84
N TYR A 171 0.96 -21.00 7.18
CA TYR A 171 1.54 -19.72 7.59
C TYR A 171 0.55 -18.79 8.30
N CYS A 172 -0.70 -19.22 8.46
CA CYS A 172 -1.75 -18.37 9.00
C CYS A 172 -1.47 -17.99 10.45
N PHE A 173 -1.45 -16.72 10.76
CA PHE A 173 -1.26 -16.25 12.13
C PHE A 173 -2.47 -16.51 13.04
N GLU A 174 -3.62 -16.89 12.46
CA GLU A 174 -4.85 -17.27 13.15
C GLU A 174 -4.99 -18.81 13.29
N GLN A 175 -3.99 -19.59 12.87
CA GLN A 175 -4.09 -21.06 12.74
C GLN A 175 -4.44 -21.77 14.05
N ASN A 176 -3.89 -21.29 15.15
CA ASN A 176 -4.01 -21.91 16.47
C ASN A 176 -5.05 -21.24 17.37
N GLU A 177 -5.80 -20.28 16.83
CA GLU A 177 -6.74 -19.51 17.60
C GLU A 177 -8.12 -20.17 17.68
N GLN A 178 -8.88 -19.81 18.73
CA GLN A 178 -10.26 -20.27 18.86
C GLN A 178 -11.10 -19.69 17.73
N ARG A 179 -11.99 -20.52 17.17
CA ARG A 179 -12.82 -20.14 16.01
C ARG A 179 -14.13 -19.57 16.48
N TYR A 180 -14.11 -18.32 16.91
CA TYR A 180 -15.31 -17.61 17.30
C TYR A 180 -16.15 -17.23 16.08
N TRP A 181 -17.46 -17.32 16.25
CA TRP A 181 -18.46 -16.80 15.34
C TRP A 181 -19.13 -15.59 16.01
N MET A 182 -19.24 -14.50 15.29
CA MET A 182 -19.97 -13.33 15.77
C MET A 182 -21.44 -13.70 15.96
N THR A 183 -22.00 -13.35 17.11
CA THR A 183 -23.44 -13.51 17.38
C THR A 183 -24.23 -12.37 16.77
N GLU A 184 -25.53 -12.59 16.55
CA GLU A 184 -26.42 -11.52 16.09
C GLU A 184 -26.48 -10.37 17.10
N GLN A 185 -26.44 -10.66 18.39
CA GLN A 185 -26.40 -9.65 19.46
C GLN A 185 -25.13 -8.80 19.38
N THR A 186 -23.99 -9.41 19.05
CA THR A 186 -22.74 -8.66 18.83
C THR A 186 -22.84 -7.78 17.59
N ALA A 187 -23.45 -8.28 16.50
CA ALA A 187 -23.70 -7.49 15.30
C ALA A 187 -24.59 -6.29 15.57
N ASP A 188 -25.68 -6.47 16.35
CA ASP A 188 -26.57 -5.37 16.77
C ASP A 188 -25.82 -4.33 17.60
N ALA A 189 -24.97 -4.75 18.54
CA ALA A 189 -24.15 -3.84 19.33
C ALA A 189 -23.12 -3.06 18.48
N ILE A 190 -22.58 -3.68 17.42
CA ILE A 190 -21.71 -2.98 16.45
C ILE A 190 -22.50 -1.92 15.68
N VAL A 191 -23.72 -2.25 15.22
CA VAL A 191 -24.59 -1.28 14.55
C VAL A 191 -24.89 -0.11 15.50
N GLU A 192 -25.25 -0.38 16.76
CA GLU A 192 -25.48 0.67 17.77
C GLU A 192 -24.23 1.53 17.99
N TYR A 193 -23.04 0.92 18.08
CA TYR A 193 -21.79 1.67 18.21
C TYR A 193 -21.56 2.60 17.02
N ILE A 194 -21.70 2.11 15.78
CA ILE A 194 -21.53 2.89 14.56
C ILE A 194 -22.53 4.05 14.52
N THR A 195 -23.80 3.78 14.82
CA THR A 195 -24.89 4.77 14.70
C THR A 195 -24.82 5.86 15.77
N ARG A 196 -24.27 5.57 16.95
CA ARG A 196 -24.06 6.60 17.99
C ARG A 196 -22.78 7.40 17.83
N THR A 197 -21.80 6.90 17.04
CA THR A 197 -20.49 7.55 16.90
C THR A 197 -20.28 8.27 15.57
N LEU A 198 -20.99 7.88 14.52
CA LEU A 198 -20.89 8.48 13.19
C LEU A 198 -22.10 9.36 12.85
N SER A 199 -21.86 10.29 11.94
CA SER A 199 -22.88 11.13 11.31
C SER A 199 -22.87 10.91 9.78
N VAL A 200 -23.86 11.48 9.09
CA VAL A 200 -23.94 11.41 7.61
C VAL A 200 -22.79 12.14 6.90
N ASP A 201 -22.03 12.97 7.62
CA ASP A 201 -20.87 13.69 7.10
C ASP A 201 -19.58 12.85 7.10
N ASN A 202 -19.64 11.65 7.72
CA ASN A 202 -18.54 10.71 7.72
C ASN A 202 -18.57 9.83 6.45
N GLU A 203 -17.41 9.40 6.02
CA GLU A 203 -17.23 8.28 5.08
C GLU A 203 -16.81 7.05 5.87
N LEU A 204 -17.54 5.93 5.73
CA LEU A 204 -17.23 4.68 6.43
C LEU A 204 -16.66 3.65 5.45
N ILE A 205 -15.50 3.11 5.80
CA ILE A 205 -14.89 2.00 5.08
C ILE A 205 -14.99 0.75 5.94
N PHE A 206 -15.82 -0.19 5.52
CA PHE A 206 -15.83 -1.53 6.07
C PHE A 206 -14.70 -2.35 5.48
N ARG A 207 -13.94 -3.03 6.34
CA ARG A 207 -12.99 -4.08 5.93
C ARG A 207 -13.45 -5.39 6.53
N TRP A 208 -13.97 -6.26 5.69
CA TRP A 208 -14.37 -7.59 6.11
C TRP A 208 -13.14 -8.49 6.08
N PHE A 209 -12.77 -8.98 7.26
CA PHE A 209 -11.58 -9.78 7.50
C PHE A 209 -11.91 -10.91 8.49
N GLY A 210 -10.92 -11.72 8.89
CA GLY A 210 -11.06 -12.82 9.84
C GLY A 210 -10.44 -14.10 9.30
N GLY A 211 -10.92 -15.26 9.73
CA GLY A 211 -10.52 -16.53 9.14
C GLY A 211 -10.89 -16.55 7.64
N GLU A 212 -12.18 -16.72 7.37
CA GLU A 212 -12.78 -16.43 6.05
C GLU A 212 -14.06 -15.62 6.28
N PRO A 213 -14.07 -14.31 5.97
CA PRO A 213 -15.19 -13.45 6.31
C PRO A 213 -16.50 -13.84 5.62
N LEU A 214 -16.44 -14.43 4.43
CA LEU A 214 -17.63 -14.80 3.66
C LEU A 214 -18.40 -15.99 4.29
N LEU A 215 -17.80 -16.74 5.22
CA LEU A 215 -18.55 -17.67 6.06
C LEU A 215 -19.54 -16.94 6.97
N GLY A 216 -19.26 -15.71 7.34
CA GLY A 216 -20.11 -14.85 8.15
C GLY A 216 -21.05 -13.95 7.35
N GLU A 217 -21.44 -14.32 6.13
CA GLU A 217 -22.29 -13.55 5.21
C GLU A 217 -23.51 -12.94 5.90
N LYS A 218 -24.25 -13.73 6.68
CA LYS A 218 -25.46 -13.27 7.39
C LYS A 218 -25.16 -12.15 8.41
N ILE A 219 -24.00 -12.20 9.03
CA ILE A 219 -23.56 -11.15 9.98
C ILE A 219 -23.21 -9.88 9.22
N ILE A 220 -22.56 -9.98 8.06
CA ILE A 220 -22.26 -8.84 7.20
C ILE A 220 -23.57 -8.19 6.73
N ASP A 221 -24.52 -8.98 6.22
CA ASP A 221 -25.85 -8.50 5.82
C ASP A 221 -26.54 -7.75 6.94
N LYS A 222 -26.53 -8.31 8.16
CA LYS A 222 -27.18 -7.72 9.34
C LYS A 222 -26.55 -6.38 9.72
N ILE A 223 -25.23 -6.29 9.75
CA ILE A 223 -24.53 -5.04 10.10
C ILE A 223 -24.83 -3.95 9.07
N ILE A 224 -24.70 -4.28 7.78
CA ILE A 224 -24.94 -3.32 6.70
C ILE A 224 -26.41 -2.86 6.71
N ALA A 225 -27.37 -3.78 6.79
CA ALA A 225 -28.78 -3.45 6.82
C ALA A 225 -29.15 -2.58 8.03
N GLY A 226 -28.54 -2.83 9.19
CA GLY A 226 -28.75 -2.02 10.39
C GLY A 226 -28.24 -0.58 10.24
N VAL A 227 -27.05 -0.42 9.65
CA VAL A 227 -26.45 0.89 9.36
C VAL A 227 -27.31 1.64 8.32
N ASP A 228 -27.70 1.00 7.22
CA ASP A 228 -28.53 1.61 6.17
C ASP A 228 -29.91 2.03 6.71
N THR A 229 -30.51 1.20 7.53
CA THR A 229 -31.82 1.51 8.16
C THR A 229 -31.74 2.76 9.03
N TYR A 230 -30.68 2.86 9.86
CA TYR A 230 -30.54 4.00 10.77
C TYR A 230 -30.28 5.30 10.01
N PHE A 231 -29.31 5.29 9.11
CA PHE A 231 -28.93 6.48 8.33
C PHE A 231 -29.85 6.73 7.13
N LYS A 232 -30.82 5.85 6.87
CA LYS A 232 -31.76 5.95 5.73
C LYS A 232 -31.03 6.07 4.39
N GLY A 233 -29.94 5.31 4.22
CA GLY A 233 -29.09 5.32 3.03
C GLY A 233 -28.31 6.63 2.80
N LYS A 234 -28.19 7.51 3.81
CA LYS A 234 -27.49 8.80 3.65
C LYS A 234 -26.03 8.76 4.06
N LEU A 235 -25.60 7.75 4.84
CA LEU A 235 -24.18 7.58 5.16
C LEU A 235 -23.45 7.06 3.93
N THR A 236 -22.39 7.75 3.55
CA THR A 236 -21.50 7.24 2.49
C THR A 236 -20.63 6.14 3.05
N TYR A 237 -20.72 4.94 2.49
CA TYR A 237 -19.79 3.85 2.83
C TYR A 237 -19.44 2.99 1.64
N HIS A 238 -18.34 2.24 1.78
CA HIS A 238 -17.98 1.16 0.89
C HIS A 238 -17.26 0.04 1.63
N SER A 239 -17.22 -1.13 1.01
CA SER A 239 -16.58 -2.32 1.58
C SER A 239 -15.30 -2.72 0.85
N ILE A 240 -14.37 -3.29 1.61
CA ILE A 240 -13.20 -4.02 1.14
C ILE A 240 -13.30 -5.44 1.72
N VAL A 241 -13.20 -6.44 0.88
CA VAL A 241 -13.25 -7.85 1.30
C VAL A 241 -11.87 -8.48 1.15
N ILE A 242 -11.38 -9.09 2.24
CA ILE A 242 -10.12 -9.85 2.24
C ILE A 242 -10.49 -11.31 2.45
N THR A 243 -10.40 -12.12 1.40
CA THR A 243 -10.95 -13.47 1.34
C THR A 243 -9.99 -14.45 0.67
N ASN A 244 -10.12 -15.73 0.98
CA ASN A 244 -9.45 -16.79 0.23
C ASN A 244 -10.14 -17.09 -1.12
N ASN A 245 -11.23 -16.38 -1.43
CA ASN A 245 -11.93 -16.38 -2.71
C ASN A 245 -12.75 -17.67 -3.01
N SER A 246 -12.75 -18.66 -2.14
CA SER A 246 -13.37 -19.96 -2.39
C SER A 246 -14.90 -19.97 -2.25
N LEU A 247 -15.48 -18.93 -1.67
CA LEU A 247 -16.92 -18.84 -1.38
C LEU A 247 -17.66 -17.82 -2.25
N ILE A 248 -16.99 -17.20 -3.22
CA ILE A 248 -17.62 -16.23 -4.12
C ILE A 248 -18.51 -16.97 -5.11
N THR A 249 -19.81 -16.70 -5.05
CA THR A 249 -20.83 -17.14 -6.01
C THR A 249 -21.38 -15.94 -6.77
N ASP A 250 -22.20 -16.18 -7.77
CA ASP A 250 -22.84 -15.10 -8.54
C ASP A 250 -23.82 -14.31 -7.66
N GLU A 251 -24.52 -14.98 -6.71
CA GLU A 251 -25.38 -14.32 -5.71
C GLU A 251 -24.56 -13.45 -4.77
N MET A 252 -23.38 -13.91 -4.35
CA MET A 252 -22.48 -13.13 -3.53
C MET A 252 -21.97 -11.89 -4.27
N LEU A 253 -21.63 -12.00 -5.54
CA LEU A 253 -21.21 -10.88 -6.38
C LEU A 253 -22.33 -9.85 -6.56
N GLU A 254 -23.58 -10.29 -6.67
CA GLU A 254 -24.70 -9.36 -6.70
C GLU A 254 -24.84 -8.58 -5.38
N LYS A 255 -24.63 -9.24 -4.23
CA LYS A 255 -24.55 -8.55 -2.92
C LYS A 255 -23.36 -7.57 -2.85
N PHE A 256 -22.22 -7.94 -3.41
CA PHE A 256 -21.05 -7.04 -3.46
C PHE A 256 -21.39 -5.74 -4.17
N LYS A 257 -22.14 -5.79 -5.25
CA LYS A 257 -22.53 -4.61 -6.04
C LYS A 257 -23.62 -3.79 -5.37
N THR A 258 -24.69 -4.46 -4.97
CA THR A 258 -25.96 -3.79 -4.63
C THR A 258 -26.14 -3.49 -3.15
N THR A 259 -25.62 -4.35 -2.27
CA THR A 259 -25.87 -4.27 -0.83
C THR A 259 -24.63 -3.90 -0.05
N TRP A 260 -23.51 -4.58 -0.31
CA TRP A 260 -22.28 -4.36 0.47
C TRP A 260 -21.42 -3.24 -0.09
N HIS A 261 -21.71 -2.74 -1.28
CA HIS A 261 -20.94 -1.71 -1.98
C HIS A 261 -19.43 -1.99 -1.99
N VAL A 262 -19.08 -3.22 -2.37
CA VAL A 262 -17.68 -3.67 -2.40
C VAL A 262 -16.95 -2.97 -3.53
N ARG A 263 -15.95 -2.17 -3.20
CA ARG A 263 -15.07 -1.53 -4.18
C ARG A 263 -13.82 -2.35 -4.48
N LYS A 264 -13.41 -3.20 -3.51
CA LYS A 264 -12.14 -3.92 -3.62
C LYS A 264 -12.24 -5.30 -2.97
N VAL A 265 -11.75 -6.30 -3.68
CA VAL A 265 -11.52 -7.66 -3.16
C VAL A 265 -10.02 -7.95 -3.17
N GLN A 266 -9.47 -8.37 -2.06
CA GLN A 266 -8.12 -8.93 -1.99
C GLN A 266 -8.23 -10.43 -1.81
N THR A 267 -7.65 -11.17 -2.76
CA THR A 267 -7.50 -12.62 -2.69
C THR A 267 -6.03 -13.02 -2.68
N THR A 268 -5.75 -14.30 -2.48
CA THR A 268 -4.37 -14.80 -2.43
C THR A 268 -4.16 -16.00 -3.35
N ILE A 269 -3.03 -16.00 -4.05
CA ILE A 269 -2.46 -17.15 -4.73
C ILE A 269 -1.10 -17.44 -4.08
N ASP A 270 -0.84 -18.70 -3.68
CA ASP A 270 0.34 -19.06 -2.88
C ASP A 270 1.29 -20.02 -3.61
N GLY A 271 1.08 -20.25 -4.88
CA GLY A 271 1.85 -21.13 -5.74
C GLY A 271 1.08 -21.49 -6.99
N TYR A 272 1.68 -22.26 -7.87
CA TYR A 272 1.06 -22.70 -9.11
C TYR A 272 0.24 -23.97 -8.86
N ARG A 273 -1.03 -23.97 -9.28
CA ARG A 273 -1.96 -25.12 -9.23
C ARG A 273 -1.92 -25.90 -7.91
N ASP A 274 -1.53 -27.16 -7.94
CA ASP A 274 -1.50 -28.09 -6.78
C ASP A 274 -0.73 -27.52 -5.59
N GLU A 275 0.31 -26.71 -5.82
CA GLU A 275 1.03 -26.08 -4.72
C GLU A 275 0.17 -25.01 -4.02
N HIS A 276 -0.65 -24.26 -4.75
CA HIS A 276 -1.62 -23.35 -4.14
C HIS A 276 -2.56 -24.12 -3.21
N ASP A 277 -3.19 -25.17 -3.72
CA ASP A 277 -4.18 -25.97 -2.96
C ASP A 277 -3.55 -26.65 -1.74
N LYS A 278 -2.35 -27.20 -1.92
CA LYS A 278 -1.57 -27.80 -0.82
C LYS A 278 -1.22 -26.77 0.26
N ARG A 279 -0.83 -25.56 -0.11
CA ARG A 279 -0.44 -24.50 0.84
C ARG A 279 -1.65 -23.92 1.57
N LYS A 280 -2.79 -23.82 0.90
CA LYS A 280 -4.07 -23.41 1.48
C LYS A 280 -4.70 -24.50 2.34
N ALA A 281 -4.52 -25.76 1.96
CA ALA A 281 -5.10 -26.91 2.64
C ALA A 281 -6.57 -26.71 2.97
N TYR A 282 -7.38 -26.52 1.91
CA TYR A 282 -8.82 -26.37 2.06
C TYR A 282 -9.46 -27.62 2.68
N VAL A 283 -10.49 -27.41 3.51
CA VAL A 283 -11.24 -28.51 4.15
C VAL A 283 -11.89 -29.40 3.11
N ASP A 284 -12.46 -28.80 2.07
CA ASP A 284 -12.92 -29.50 0.88
C ASP A 284 -11.85 -29.43 -0.21
N SER A 285 -11.14 -30.54 -0.41
CA SER A 285 -10.07 -30.69 -1.39
C SER A 285 -10.56 -31.29 -2.73
N SER A 286 -11.87 -31.46 -2.93
CA SER A 286 -12.42 -32.01 -4.18
C SER A 286 -12.48 -31.01 -5.34
N ILE A 287 -12.29 -29.73 -5.06
CA ILE A 287 -12.37 -28.63 -6.01
C ILE A 287 -10.97 -28.11 -6.31
N ASP A 288 -10.67 -27.90 -7.59
CA ASP A 288 -9.49 -27.14 -8.03
C ASP A 288 -9.64 -25.67 -7.61
N ARG A 289 -9.08 -25.34 -6.46
CA ARG A 289 -9.18 -24.02 -5.85
C ARG A 289 -8.31 -22.97 -6.55
N TYR A 290 -7.22 -23.41 -7.16
CA TYR A 290 -6.41 -22.52 -7.99
C TYR A 290 -7.21 -22.00 -9.17
N GLN A 291 -7.83 -22.91 -9.98
CA GLN A 291 -8.66 -22.52 -11.11
C GLN A 291 -9.87 -21.70 -10.66
N GLN A 292 -10.54 -22.12 -9.58
CA GLN A 292 -11.65 -21.34 -9.01
C GLN A 292 -11.22 -19.91 -8.62
N THR A 293 -10.00 -19.74 -8.12
CA THR A 293 -9.49 -18.40 -7.77
C THR A 293 -9.35 -17.53 -9.02
N LEU A 294 -8.82 -18.06 -10.13
CA LEU A 294 -8.71 -17.34 -11.40
C LEU A 294 -10.10 -16.97 -11.95
N ASP A 295 -11.04 -17.92 -11.96
CA ASP A 295 -12.39 -17.70 -12.44
C ASP A 295 -13.14 -16.63 -11.63
N ASN A 296 -12.95 -16.63 -10.31
CA ASN A 296 -13.54 -15.63 -9.43
C ASN A 296 -12.86 -14.26 -9.56
N ILE A 297 -11.55 -14.19 -9.84
CA ILE A 297 -10.90 -12.91 -10.18
C ILE A 297 -11.56 -12.31 -11.44
N ARG A 298 -11.79 -13.11 -12.47
CA ARG A 298 -12.48 -12.68 -13.69
C ARG A 298 -13.88 -12.13 -13.39
N LYS A 299 -14.68 -12.87 -12.63
CA LYS A 299 -16.03 -12.44 -12.21
C LYS A 299 -16.02 -11.14 -11.40
N ILE A 300 -15.04 -10.96 -10.50
CA ILE A 300 -14.88 -9.73 -9.72
C ILE A 300 -14.58 -8.53 -10.64
N LEU A 301 -13.70 -8.71 -11.62
CA LEU A 301 -13.36 -7.67 -12.59
C LEU A 301 -14.53 -7.35 -13.52
N ASP A 302 -15.29 -8.36 -13.98
CA ASP A 302 -16.51 -8.21 -14.78
C ASP A 302 -17.61 -7.47 -14.01
N ALA A 303 -17.62 -7.62 -12.69
CA ALA A 303 -18.50 -6.86 -11.79
C ALA A 303 -18.04 -5.43 -11.54
N ASP A 304 -17.00 -4.96 -12.23
CA ASP A 304 -16.41 -3.60 -12.09
C ASP A 304 -15.77 -3.33 -10.72
N ILE A 305 -15.32 -4.37 -10.01
CA ILE A 305 -14.70 -4.31 -8.68
C ILE A 305 -13.18 -4.48 -8.81
N PHE A 306 -12.40 -3.73 -8.01
CA PHE A 306 -10.95 -3.91 -7.96
C PHE A 306 -10.57 -5.27 -7.39
N ALA A 307 -9.75 -6.04 -8.12
CA ALA A 307 -9.19 -7.31 -7.70
C ALA A 307 -7.70 -7.18 -7.38
N ILE A 308 -7.33 -7.43 -6.12
CA ILE A 308 -5.93 -7.52 -5.72
C ILE A 308 -5.58 -8.99 -5.55
N CYS A 309 -4.74 -9.50 -6.44
CA CYS A 309 -4.16 -10.84 -6.31
C CYS A 309 -2.87 -10.76 -5.51
N ARG A 310 -2.91 -11.19 -4.26
CA ARG A 310 -1.74 -11.22 -3.40
C ARG A 310 -1.02 -12.55 -3.56
N PHE A 311 0.26 -12.51 -3.92
CA PHE A 311 1.13 -13.68 -3.91
C PHE A 311 1.99 -13.67 -2.64
N ASN A 312 1.86 -14.72 -1.82
CA ASN A 312 2.60 -14.88 -0.57
C ASN A 312 3.84 -15.75 -0.79
N PHE A 313 5.00 -15.13 -0.84
CA PHE A 313 6.27 -15.77 -1.15
C PHE A 313 6.97 -16.36 0.08
N ASP A 314 7.52 -17.54 -0.12
CA ASP A 314 8.64 -18.07 0.65
C ASP A 314 9.72 -18.64 -0.33
N LYS A 315 10.81 -19.20 0.20
CA LYS A 315 11.90 -19.72 -0.62
C LYS A 315 11.51 -20.94 -1.47
N TYR A 316 10.40 -21.61 -1.14
CA TYR A 316 9.96 -22.81 -1.85
C TYR A 316 9.03 -22.54 -3.02
N ASN A 317 8.27 -21.45 -3.00
CA ASN A 317 7.31 -21.15 -4.05
C ASN A 317 7.72 -19.98 -4.98
N MET A 318 8.85 -19.31 -4.70
CA MET A 318 9.18 -18.10 -5.46
C MET A 318 9.32 -18.38 -6.96
N TYR A 319 9.94 -19.48 -7.36
CA TYR A 319 10.16 -19.82 -8.77
C TYR A 319 8.90 -20.30 -9.51
N GLN A 320 7.79 -20.47 -8.81
CA GLN A 320 6.49 -20.76 -9.43
C GLN A 320 5.77 -19.49 -9.87
N PHE A 321 6.28 -18.33 -9.50
CA PHE A 321 5.64 -17.04 -9.77
C PHE A 321 5.50 -16.77 -11.27
N GLU A 322 6.49 -17.15 -12.07
CA GLU A 322 6.45 -17.01 -13.53
C GLU A 322 5.23 -17.72 -14.12
N ALA A 323 4.99 -18.99 -13.76
CA ALA A 323 3.85 -19.76 -14.25
C ALA A 323 2.50 -19.18 -13.80
N VAL A 324 2.45 -18.62 -12.58
CA VAL A 324 1.26 -17.92 -12.10
C VAL A 324 1.01 -16.63 -12.87
N LEU A 325 2.07 -15.88 -13.22
CA LEU A 325 1.94 -14.69 -14.06
C LEU A 325 1.44 -15.02 -15.47
N ASP A 326 1.82 -16.16 -16.03
CA ASP A 326 1.31 -16.61 -17.33
C ASP A 326 -0.22 -16.79 -17.31
N ASP A 327 -0.75 -17.45 -16.26
CA ASP A 327 -2.20 -17.60 -16.07
C ASP A 327 -2.89 -16.27 -15.74
N LEU A 328 -2.21 -15.28 -15.14
CA LEU A 328 -2.75 -13.95 -14.83
C LEU A 328 -2.63 -12.96 -15.99
N THR A 329 -2.00 -13.34 -17.11
CA THR A 329 -1.76 -12.44 -18.25
C THR A 329 -3.05 -11.87 -18.85
N GLU A 330 -4.16 -12.62 -18.81
CA GLU A 330 -5.46 -12.16 -19.29
C GLU A 330 -5.97 -10.91 -18.53
N PHE A 331 -5.57 -10.71 -17.27
CA PHE A 331 -5.98 -9.58 -16.42
C PHE A 331 -5.00 -8.41 -16.46
N ARG A 332 -3.82 -8.58 -17.05
CA ARG A 332 -2.70 -7.66 -17.03
C ARG A 332 -3.07 -6.22 -17.42
N ASP A 333 -3.86 -6.08 -18.47
CA ASP A 333 -4.22 -4.78 -19.02
C ASP A 333 -5.50 -4.19 -18.39
N ASN A 334 -6.15 -4.92 -17.45
CA ASN A 334 -7.32 -4.41 -16.74
C ASN A 334 -6.90 -3.39 -15.67
N PRO A 335 -7.39 -2.15 -15.69
CA PRO A 335 -6.97 -1.10 -14.74
C PRO A 335 -7.38 -1.38 -13.29
N LYS A 336 -8.30 -2.33 -13.06
CA LYS A 336 -8.77 -2.72 -11.73
C LYS A 336 -8.11 -3.99 -11.19
N PHE A 337 -7.22 -4.61 -11.95
CA PHE A 337 -6.45 -5.76 -11.49
C PHE A 337 -5.07 -5.35 -11.01
N PHE A 338 -4.66 -5.83 -9.83
CA PHE A 338 -3.33 -5.56 -9.26
C PHE A 338 -2.73 -6.82 -8.64
N ILE A 339 -1.40 -6.96 -8.78
CA ILE A 339 -0.61 -7.98 -8.11
C ILE A 339 0.08 -7.37 -6.90
N HIS A 340 -0.06 -8.02 -5.75
CA HIS A 340 0.62 -7.66 -4.52
C HIS A 340 1.63 -8.75 -4.14
N ALA A 341 2.85 -8.64 -4.62
CA ALA A 341 3.96 -9.52 -4.26
C ALA A 341 4.44 -9.24 -2.83
N THR A 342 4.37 -10.23 -1.94
CA THR A 342 4.78 -10.05 -0.55
C THR A 342 5.41 -11.31 0.04
N THR A 343 6.45 -11.15 0.85
CA THR A 343 7.09 -12.26 1.57
C THR A 343 6.28 -12.65 2.79
N LEU A 344 6.16 -13.97 3.02
CA LEU A 344 5.62 -14.51 4.26
C LEU A 344 6.48 -14.10 5.46
N ARG A 345 5.85 -14.03 6.62
CA ARG A 345 6.51 -13.75 7.90
C ARG A 345 6.30 -14.93 8.85
N ASN A 346 7.33 -15.25 9.61
CA ASN A 346 7.23 -16.33 10.60
C ASN A 346 6.31 -15.91 11.76
N LYS A 347 5.30 -16.74 12.01
CA LYS A 347 4.42 -16.64 13.19
C LYS A 347 4.22 -17.98 13.89
N VAL A 348 4.51 -19.08 13.21
CA VAL A 348 4.12 -20.43 13.66
C VAL A 348 5.25 -21.46 13.66
N HIS A 349 6.40 -21.17 13.03
CA HIS A 349 7.52 -22.11 12.92
C HIS A 349 8.64 -21.78 13.91
N SER A 350 9.41 -22.79 14.25
CA SER A 350 10.66 -22.60 15.00
C SER A 350 11.63 -21.70 14.23
N GLU A 351 12.60 -21.09 14.92
CA GLU A 351 13.58 -20.23 14.26
C GLU A 351 14.39 -20.97 13.19
N GLU A 352 14.71 -22.25 13.43
CA GLU A 352 15.47 -23.06 12.49
C GLU A 352 14.69 -23.31 11.18
N GLU A 353 13.42 -23.72 11.30
CA GLU A 353 12.53 -23.90 10.14
C GLU A 353 12.26 -22.59 9.43
N ALA A 354 12.10 -21.51 10.20
CA ALA A 354 11.89 -20.17 9.67
C ALA A 354 13.04 -19.70 8.79
N ARG A 355 14.29 -19.89 9.21
CA ARG A 355 15.48 -19.52 8.43
C ARG A 355 15.58 -20.28 7.10
N LYS A 356 15.11 -21.52 7.06
CA LYS A 356 15.09 -22.34 5.83
C LYS A 356 13.98 -21.88 4.86
N ARG A 357 12.86 -21.42 5.38
CA ARG A 357 11.65 -21.16 4.61
C ARG A 357 11.46 -19.68 4.23
N TYR A 358 11.59 -18.76 5.18
CA TYR A 358 11.20 -17.38 4.96
C TYR A 358 12.30 -16.54 4.32
N ILE A 359 11.89 -15.50 3.60
CA ILE A 359 12.74 -14.53 2.94
C ILE A 359 12.90 -13.34 3.89
N TYR A 360 14.12 -13.07 4.31
CA TYR A 360 14.47 -12.02 5.27
C TYR A 360 15.02 -10.77 4.57
N PRO A 361 15.15 -9.63 5.27
CA PRO A 361 15.65 -8.37 4.67
C PRO A 361 16.98 -8.51 3.90
N LYS A 362 17.88 -9.36 4.34
CA LYS A 362 19.16 -9.63 3.65
C LYS A 362 18.97 -10.32 2.29
N ASP A 363 17.88 -11.07 2.13
CA ASP A 363 17.55 -11.82 0.91
C ASP A 363 16.74 -10.96 -0.09
N TYR A 364 16.25 -9.78 0.34
CA TYR A 364 15.36 -8.94 -0.47
C TYR A 364 15.97 -8.47 -1.80
N PRO A 365 17.26 -8.08 -1.91
CA PRO A 365 17.80 -7.67 -3.20
C PRO A 365 17.68 -8.76 -4.27
N GLU A 366 18.08 -9.99 -3.98
CA GLU A 366 17.98 -11.13 -4.90
C GLU A 366 16.52 -11.47 -5.21
N PHE A 367 15.70 -11.57 -4.17
CA PHE A 367 14.27 -11.88 -4.29
C PHE A 367 13.54 -10.85 -5.16
N TYR A 368 13.70 -9.56 -4.91
CA TYR A 368 13.01 -8.52 -5.67
C TYR A 368 13.60 -8.32 -7.07
N THR A 369 14.87 -8.63 -7.30
CA THR A 369 15.42 -8.71 -8.66
C THR A 369 14.66 -9.74 -9.50
N TYR A 370 14.41 -10.93 -8.93
CA TYR A 370 13.63 -11.96 -9.60
C TYR A 370 12.16 -11.52 -9.80
N VAL A 371 11.47 -11.14 -8.73
CA VAL A 371 10.02 -10.82 -8.78
C VAL A 371 9.72 -9.65 -9.71
N LEU A 372 10.50 -8.56 -9.62
CA LEU A 372 10.33 -7.38 -10.46
C LEU A 372 10.71 -7.68 -11.90
N GLY A 373 11.77 -8.49 -12.11
CA GLY A 373 12.16 -8.95 -13.44
C GLY A 373 11.01 -9.73 -14.10
N GLN A 374 10.40 -10.68 -13.39
CA GLN A 374 9.28 -11.47 -13.92
C GLN A 374 8.04 -10.60 -14.22
N LEU A 375 7.65 -9.71 -13.32
CA LEU A 375 6.55 -8.76 -13.56
C LEU A 375 6.81 -7.94 -14.82
N PHE A 376 8.05 -7.47 -14.98
CA PHE A 376 8.46 -6.68 -16.11
C PHE A 376 8.42 -7.48 -17.44
N GLU A 377 9.06 -8.66 -17.47
CA GLU A 377 9.13 -9.52 -18.65
C GLU A 377 7.74 -9.98 -19.13
N LYS A 378 6.81 -10.23 -18.18
CA LYS A 378 5.42 -10.61 -18.49
C LYS A 378 4.51 -9.40 -18.77
N GLY A 379 5.02 -8.17 -18.70
CA GLY A 379 4.30 -6.94 -19.04
C GLY A 379 3.37 -6.39 -17.97
N PHE A 380 3.53 -6.78 -16.71
CA PHE A 380 2.79 -6.21 -15.57
C PHE A 380 3.42 -4.91 -15.09
N TYR A 381 3.56 -3.95 -15.98
CA TYR A 381 4.30 -2.70 -15.76
C TYR A 381 3.72 -1.82 -14.65
N LYS A 382 2.39 -1.71 -14.57
CA LYS A 382 1.71 -0.96 -13.51
C LYS A 382 2.03 -1.53 -12.11
N ASP A 383 2.22 -2.87 -12.02
CA ASP A 383 2.52 -3.55 -10.76
C ASP A 383 3.98 -3.33 -10.34
N VAL A 384 4.89 -3.20 -11.31
CA VAL A 384 6.28 -2.78 -11.06
C VAL A 384 6.31 -1.35 -10.51
N ILE A 385 5.54 -0.45 -11.11
CA ILE A 385 5.46 0.95 -10.69
C ILE A 385 4.91 1.09 -9.27
N ASN A 386 3.94 0.26 -8.88
CA ASN A 386 3.38 0.24 -7.53
C ASN A 386 4.36 -0.21 -6.43
N ILE A 387 5.53 -0.74 -6.81
CA ILE A 387 6.59 -1.13 -5.87
C ILE A 387 7.57 0.03 -5.61
N LEU A 388 7.52 1.13 -6.36
CA LEU A 388 8.30 2.31 -6.04
C LEU A 388 7.92 2.85 -4.65
N PRO A 389 8.88 3.33 -3.85
CA PRO A 389 8.60 3.88 -2.54
C PRO A 389 7.85 5.21 -2.67
N LEU A 390 6.54 5.10 -2.66
CA LEU A 390 5.67 6.26 -2.72
C LEU A 390 5.56 6.88 -1.33
N ARG A 391 5.43 8.21 -1.28
CA ARG A 391 5.18 8.91 -0.02
C ARG A 391 3.92 8.37 0.63
N ALA A 392 4.02 7.96 1.89
CA ALA A 392 2.87 7.51 2.62
C ALA A 392 1.88 8.67 2.81
N ARG A 393 0.73 8.56 2.18
CA ARG A 393 -0.38 9.53 2.30
C ARG A 393 -1.25 9.25 3.51
N ASN A 394 -1.13 8.03 4.05
CA ASN A 394 -1.83 7.61 5.24
C ASN A 394 -0.81 7.01 6.21
N VAL A 395 -0.94 7.36 7.48
CA VAL A 395 -0.23 6.64 8.54
C VAL A 395 -0.91 5.28 8.77
N CYS A 396 -0.21 4.37 9.47
CA CYS A 396 -0.79 3.07 9.84
C CYS A 396 -2.16 3.26 10.53
N LEU A 397 -3.18 2.49 10.15
CA LEU A 397 -4.52 2.57 10.75
C LEU A 397 -4.50 2.46 12.29
N ALA A 398 -3.55 1.72 12.84
CA ALA A 398 -3.35 1.66 14.29
C ALA A 398 -3.03 3.02 14.92
N CYS A 399 -2.49 3.95 14.14
CA CYS A 399 -2.08 5.30 14.58
C CYS A 399 -3.02 6.41 14.06
N THR A 400 -4.19 6.09 13.52
CA THR A 400 -5.18 7.09 13.07
C THR A 400 -6.41 7.10 13.98
N ILE A 401 -7.01 8.25 14.17
CA ILE A 401 -8.24 8.35 14.99
C ILE A 401 -9.34 7.45 14.40
N GLY A 402 -9.54 7.49 13.08
CA GLY A 402 -10.60 6.78 12.39
C GLY A 402 -10.35 5.28 12.15
N GLY A 403 -9.22 4.71 12.60
CA GLY A 403 -8.93 3.29 12.39
C GLY A 403 -9.39 2.43 13.57
N LEU A 404 -10.13 1.36 13.34
CA LEU A 404 -10.60 0.44 14.38
C LEU A 404 -10.65 -1.00 13.86
N ILE A 405 -10.39 -1.96 14.74
CA ILE A 405 -10.57 -3.38 14.49
C ILE A 405 -11.56 -3.91 15.50
N ILE A 406 -12.58 -4.61 15.06
CA ILE A 406 -13.60 -5.24 15.89
C ILE A 406 -13.52 -6.75 15.64
N ASN A 407 -13.18 -7.51 16.68
CA ASN A 407 -13.14 -8.97 16.59
C ASN A 407 -14.54 -9.59 16.69
N SER A 408 -14.65 -10.91 16.54
CA SER A 408 -15.93 -11.63 16.56
C SER A 408 -16.66 -11.58 17.91
N GLU A 409 -16.00 -11.19 19.00
CA GLU A 409 -16.59 -10.96 20.30
C GLU A 409 -17.08 -9.51 20.51
N GLY A 410 -16.83 -8.61 19.55
CA GLY A 410 -17.17 -7.19 19.65
C GLY A 410 -16.13 -6.36 20.38
N LYS A 411 -14.94 -6.91 20.70
CA LYS A 411 -13.83 -6.19 21.33
C LYS A 411 -13.06 -5.35 20.33
N PHE A 412 -12.53 -4.23 20.78
CA PHE A 412 -11.84 -3.24 19.96
C PHE A 412 -10.31 -3.34 20.08
N PHE A 413 -9.64 -3.28 18.92
CA PHE A 413 -8.19 -3.30 18.82
C PHE A 413 -7.69 -2.29 17.80
N ARG A 414 -6.38 -2.01 17.82
CA ARG A 414 -5.74 -1.07 16.90
C ARG A 414 -4.95 -1.77 15.79
N CYS A 415 -4.45 -2.99 16.02
CA CYS A 415 -3.61 -3.73 15.10
C CYS A 415 -4.11 -5.16 14.92
N LEU A 416 -4.17 -5.64 13.67
CA LEU A 416 -4.55 -7.02 13.34
C LEU A 416 -3.65 -8.08 13.99
N GLN A 417 -2.44 -7.73 14.38
CA GLN A 417 -1.52 -8.67 15.04
C GLN A 417 -1.84 -8.87 16.52
N HIS A 418 -2.74 -8.08 17.08
CA HIS A 418 -3.10 -8.08 18.51
C HIS A 418 -4.61 -8.20 18.76
N TYR A 419 -5.38 -8.66 17.78
CA TYR A 419 -6.86 -8.65 17.82
C TYR A 419 -7.49 -9.65 18.81
N LEU A 420 -6.70 -10.49 19.47
CA LEU A 420 -7.10 -11.39 20.55
C LEU A 420 -6.35 -11.11 21.87
N ASP A 421 -5.48 -10.14 21.87
CA ASP A 421 -4.58 -9.86 22.96
C ASP A 421 -5.24 -8.89 23.93
N GLU A 422 -5.79 -9.40 25.03
CA GLU A 422 -6.57 -8.63 26.01
C GLU A 422 -5.82 -7.39 26.51
N GLU A 423 -4.49 -7.47 26.64
CA GLU A 423 -3.65 -6.34 27.05
C GLU A 423 -3.66 -5.18 26.02
N ASN A 424 -3.99 -5.49 24.77
CA ASN A 424 -4.08 -4.51 23.69
C ASN A 424 -5.52 -4.13 23.34
N CYS A 425 -6.51 -4.59 24.14
CA CYS A 425 -7.90 -4.23 23.98
C CYS A 425 -8.11 -2.73 24.32
N VAL A 426 -8.80 -2.02 23.43
CA VAL A 426 -9.08 -0.60 23.55
C VAL A 426 -10.58 -0.29 23.71
N GLY A 427 -11.36 -1.25 24.17
CA GLY A 427 -12.79 -1.13 24.39
C GLY A 427 -13.60 -2.22 23.73
N ASP A 428 -14.91 -2.03 23.66
CA ASP A 428 -15.84 -2.93 22.98
C ASP A 428 -17.07 -2.18 22.43
N CYS A 429 -17.89 -2.88 21.65
CA CYS A 429 -19.05 -2.28 20.99
C CYS A 429 -20.14 -1.77 21.97
N LYS A 430 -20.16 -2.23 23.23
CA LYS A 430 -21.13 -1.81 24.26
C LYS A 430 -20.66 -0.54 24.97
N ILE A 431 -19.44 -0.54 25.50
CA ILE A 431 -18.89 0.59 26.24
C ILE A 431 -18.27 1.67 25.32
N GLY A 432 -17.85 1.29 24.11
CA GLY A 432 -17.17 2.17 23.16
C GLY A 432 -15.66 2.16 23.27
N LEU A 433 -15.01 3.10 22.59
CA LEU A 433 -13.57 3.24 22.54
C LEU A 433 -13.02 3.81 23.86
N LEU A 434 -12.03 3.16 24.43
CA LEU A 434 -11.31 3.60 25.63
C LEU A 434 -9.97 4.23 25.22
N HIS A 435 -9.65 5.38 25.83
CA HIS A 435 -8.33 6.02 25.68
C HIS A 435 -7.36 5.53 26.78
N ASN A 436 -7.31 4.22 26.98
CA ASN A 436 -6.46 3.54 27.95
C ASN A 436 -5.00 3.50 27.51
N GLU A 437 -4.12 2.88 28.31
CA GLU A 437 -2.69 2.76 27.99
C GLU A 437 -2.43 2.05 26.66
N ALA A 438 -3.23 1.01 26.35
CA ALA A 438 -3.15 0.30 25.08
C ALA A 438 -3.42 1.23 23.89
N TYR A 439 -4.42 2.11 23.99
CA TYR A 439 -4.71 3.12 22.96
C TYR A 439 -3.58 4.16 22.85
N GLN A 440 -3.17 4.73 23.99
CA GLN A 440 -2.14 5.77 24.03
C GLN A 440 -0.80 5.30 23.45
N LYS A 441 -0.43 4.05 23.67
CA LYS A 441 0.79 3.43 23.16
C LYS A 441 0.96 3.58 21.63
N TRP A 442 -0.12 3.43 20.86
CA TRP A 442 -0.07 3.55 19.39
C TRP A 442 0.24 4.98 18.94
N PHE A 443 -0.33 5.97 19.59
CA PHE A 443 -0.10 7.39 19.27
C PHE A 443 1.25 7.88 19.79
N SER A 444 1.69 7.42 20.96
CA SER A 444 3.02 7.73 21.48
C SER A 444 4.12 7.26 20.54
N MET A 445 4.02 6.03 20.00
CA MET A 445 5.00 5.52 19.03
C MET A 445 4.99 6.25 17.68
N MET A 446 3.90 6.91 17.33
CA MET A 446 3.87 7.76 16.15
C MET A 446 4.70 9.03 16.35
N ASN A 447 4.66 9.60 17.55
CA ASN A 447 5.31 10.87 17.89
C ASN A 447 6.76 10.69 18.36
N GLN A 448 7.11 9.53 18.90
CA GLN A 448 8.45 9.20 19.39
C GLN A 448 9.22 8.38 18.34
N MET A 449 9.73 9.08 17.33
CA MET A 449 10.53 8.43 16.29
C MET A 449 11.94 8.15 16.81
N PRO A 450 12.52 6.97 16.53
CA PRO A 450 13.93 6.71 16.77
C PRO A 450 14.82 7.68 15.99
N ASP A 451 15.99 8.01 16.56
CA ASP A 451 16.93 8.97 15.96
C ASP A 451 17.39 8.55 14.55
N GLU A 452 17.55 7.24 14.31
CA GLU A 452 17.88 6.73 12.98
C GLU A 452 16.80 7.02 11.92
N CYS A 453 15.53 7.11 12.33
CA CYS A 453 14.44 7.49 11.45
C CYS A 453 14.51 8.97 11.08
N ASN A 454 14.93 9.82 12.02
CA ASN A 454 15.07 11.26 11.78
C ASN A 454 16.15 11.60 10.74
N LYS A 455 17.07 10.68 10.45
CA LYS A 455 18.14 10.82 9.43
C LYS A 455 17.86 9.98 8.17
N CYS A 456 16.71 9.32 8.12
CA CYS A 456 16.42 8.33 7.08
C CYS A 456 15.79 8.98 5.85
N LYS A 457 16.40 8.79 4.68
CA LYS A 457 15.90 9.26 3.39
C LYS A 457 14.53 8.65 3.01
N TYR A 458 14.15 7.53 3.62
CA TYR A 458 12.89 6.84 3.40
C TYR A 458 11.77 7.28 4.35
N LEU A 459 12.02 8.24 5.23
CA LEU A 459 11.02 8.65 6.23
C LEU A 459 9.69 9.12 5.61
N PRO A 460 9.67 9.86 4.48
CA PRO A 460 8.43 10.25 3.82
C PRO A 460 7.55 9.07 3.38
N CYS A 461 8.17 7.98 2.93
CA CYS A 461 7.48 6.77 2.50
C CYS A 461 7.14 5.84 3.66
N CYS A 462 8.06 5.76 4.65
CA CYS A 462 8.04 4.78 5.72
C CYS A 462 7.22 5.20 6.95
N GLN A 463 7.17 6.50 7.25
CA GLN A 463 6.49 7.05 8.43
C GLN A 463 6.90 6.37 9.76
N GLY A 464 8.19 5.97 9.86
CA GLY A 464 8.73 5.26 11.01
C GLY A 464 8.42 3.77 11.06
N GLY A 465 7.86 3.18 10.00
CA GLY A 465 7.68 1.76 9.83
C GLY A 465 6.58 1.12 10.65
N CYS A 466 6.60 -0.20 10.72
CA CYS A 466 5.60 -0.98 11.44
C CYS A 466 5.76 -0.86 12.95
N LYS A 467 4.76 -0.31 13.61
CA LYS A 467 4.77 -0.11 15.08
C LYS A 467 4.73 -1.43 15.85
N HIS A 468 3.99 -2.42 15.34
CA HIS A 468 3.97 -3.76 15.91
C HIS A 468 5.40 -4.38 15.98
N TYR A 469 6.15 -4.32 14.88
CA TYR A 469 7.53 -4.87 14.87
C TYR A 469 8.50 -4.07 15.75
N ARG A 470 8.26 -2.77 15.93
CA ARG A 470 9.03 -1.98 16.90
C ARG A 470 8.77 -2.41 18.34
N MET A 471 7.54 -2.79 18.66
CA MET A 471 7.18 -3.30 19.99
C MET A 471 7.75 -4.70 20.25
N GLU A 472 7.71 -5.58 19.26
CA GLU A 472 8.21 -6.95 19.40
C GLU A 472 9.74 -7.02 19.50
N ASN A 473 10.45 -6.03 18.95
CA ASN A 473 11.92 -5.93 18.92
C ASN A 473 12.62 -7.25 18.53
N LYS A 474 12.06 -7.98 17.56
CA LYS A 474 12.62 -9.26 17.10
C LYS A 474 13.79 -8.99 16.13
N PRO A 475 14.93 -9.67 16.28
CA PRO A 475 16.11 -9.47 15.44
C PRO A 475 15.85 -9.68 13.94
N ASP A 476 14.98 -10.62 13.61
CA ASP A 476 14.68 -11.01 12.22
C ASP A 476 13.50 -10.25 11.59
N ALA A 477 12.85 -9.35 12.34
CA ALA A 477 11.70 -8.58 11.89
C ALA A 477 12.03 -7.08 11.83
N SER A 478 12.50 -6.62 10.67
CA SER A 478 12.71 -5.19 10.48
C SER A 478 11.39 -4.42 10.50
N PRO A 479 11.26 -3.37 11.31
CA PRO A 479 10.12 -2.47 11.24
C PRO A 479 10.16 -1.56 10.00
N CYS A 480 11.30 -1.48 9.32
CA CYS A 480 11.51 -0.59 8.18
C CYS A 480 10.68 -0.99 6.96
N LEU A 481 10.44 -0.02 6.10
CA LEU A 481 9.92 -0.21 4.75
C LEU A 481 10.80 -1.22 3.98
N ARG A 482 10.20 -2.16 3.27
CA ARG A 482 10.94 -3.21 2.56
C ARG A 482 11.80 -2.65 1.44
N GLU A 483 11.30 -1.67 0.73
CA GLU A 483 11.92 -0.99 -0.41
C GLU A 483 13.29 -0.39 -0.04
N LYS A 484 13.49 -0.03 1.23
CA LYS A 484 14.79 0.39 1.75
C LYS A 484 15.90 -0.63 1.50
N PHE A 485 15.57 -1.91 1.48
CA PHE A 485 16.54 -3.01 1.36
C PHE A 485 16.83 -3.41 -0.08
N TYR A 486 16.00 -3.00 -1.04
CA TYR A 486 16.16 -3.32 -2.46
C TYR A 486 16.02 -2.10 -3.38
N MET A 487 16.24 -0.90 -2.86
CA MET A 487 16.17 0.33 -3.65
C MET A 487 17.12 0.31 -4.85
N ASP A 488 18.31 -0.25 -4.68
CA ASP A 488 19.27 -0.37 -5.77
C ASP A 488 18.73 -1.22 -6.93
N VAL A 489 17.96 -2.27 -6.61
CA VAL A 489 17.27 -3.10 -7.63
C VAL A 489 16.23 -2.29 -8.39
N ILE A 490 15.46 -1.45 -7.68
CA ILE A 490 14.48 -0.56 -8.31
C ILE A 490 15.18 0.41 -9.27
N LEU A 491 16.25 1.06 -8.82
CA LEU A 491 17.00 2.01 -9.66
C LEU A 491 17.64 1.32 -10.86
N ASP A 492 18.15 0.08 -10.72
CA ASP A 492 18.69 -0.72 -11.81
C ASP A 492 17.63 -1.07 -12.86
N LEU A 493 16.40 -1.36 -12.41
CA LEU A 493 15.28 -1.58 -13.33
C LEU A 493 14.91 -0.29 -14.07
N VAL A 494 14.86 0.84 -13.37
CA VAL A 494 14.65 2.15 -14.02
C VAL A 494 15.74 2.41 -15.04
N HIS A 495 17.01 2.18 -14.68
CA HIS A 495 18.13 2.33 -15.62
C HIS A 495 18.02 1.43 -16.85
N LYS A 496 17.67 0.16 -16.65
CA LYS A 496 17.60 -0.85 -17.72
C LYS A 496 16.44 -0.60 -18.69
N TYR A 497 15.31 -0.15 -18.20
CA TYR A 497 14.05 -0.18 -18.95
C TYR A 497 13.45 1.19 -19.24
N VAL A 498 13.88 2.24 -18.55
CA VAL A 498 13.47 3.61 -18.84
C VAL A 498 14.59 4.27 -19.65
N LYS A 499 14.37 4.38 -20.97
CA LYS A 499 15.32 5.01 -21.90
C LYS A 499 15.07 6.49 -22.05
#